data_b889f4273a3839c72e9d2505a2e4819e
#
_entry.id   b889f4273a3839c72e9d2505a2e4819e
#
_cell.length_a   1.000
_cell.length_b   1.000
_cell.length_c   1.000
_cell.angle_alpha   90.00
_cell.angle_beta   90.00
_cell.angle_gamma   90.00
#
_symmetry.space_group_name_H-M   'P 1'
#
loop_
_entity.id
_entity.type
_entity.pdbx_description
1 polymer ?
#
loop_
_entity_poly.entity_id
_entity_poly.type
_entity_poly.pdbx_seq_one_letter_code
_entity_poly.pdbx_strand_id
1 'polypeptide(L)'
;MTKKKITKIVGYINDDIIDKYNLYEYKNRPIVQSLDLYVHIEKHIKDFKSVDSFNYTISNINEIIREPMFVYYEKDRKSLLYYKKLLDNVCVVVKLKLRENKDSYIASVYPVSEYKIQKMIEKSYLKD
;
A
#
# COMPACT_ATOMS: atom_id res chain seq x y z
N MET A 1 28.47 0.67 -13.75
CA MET A 1 27.41 -0.32 -13.94
C MET A 1 26.36 -0.17 -12.86
N THR A 2 25.17 0.24 -13.22
CA THR A 2 24.09 0.41 -12.28
C THR A 2 23.47 -0.94 -11.92
N LYS A 3 23.44 -1.24 -10.65
CA LYS A 3 22.75 -2.45 -10.19
C LYS A 3 21.25 -2.23 -10.36
N LYS A 4 20.62 -3.06 -11.16
CA LYS A 4 19.20 -3.03 -11.31
C LYS A 4 18.57 -3.56 -10.02
N LYS A 5 17.70 -2.77 -9.40
CA LYS A 5 16.99 -3.18 -8.19
C LYS A 5 16.03 -4.31 -8.53
N ILE A 6 16.11 -5.42 -7.80
CA ILE A 6 15.22 -6.56 -8.02
C ILE A 6 13.87 -6.26 -7.37
N THR A 7 12.81 -6.36 -8.16
CA THR A 7 11.45 -6.12 -7.70
C THR A 7 10.53 -7.24 -8.19
N LYS A 8 9.37 -7.35 -7.56
CA LYS A 8 8.31 -8.23 -8.05
C LYS A 8 7.01 -7.44 -8.12
N ILE A 9 6.16 -7.80 -9.08
CA ILE A 9 4.85 -7.17 -9.22
C ILE A 9 3.93 -7.76 -8.14
N VAL A 10 3.27 -6.88 -7.37
CA VAL A 10 2.31 -7.31 -6.35
C VAL A 10 0.87 -7.00 -6.75
N GLY A 11 0.66 -6.24 -7.80
CA GLY A 11 -0.69 -5.97 -8.29
C GLY A 11 -0.78 -4.71 -9.11
N TYR A 12 -2.01 -4.27 -9.29
CA TYR A 12 -2.37 -3.08 -10.07
C TYR A 12 -3.43 -2.30 -9.29
N ILE A 13 -3.55 -1.01 -9.58
CA ILE A 13 -4.60 -0.20 -8.95
C ILE A 13 -5.95 -0.64 -9.54
N ASN A 14 -6.92 -0.90 -8.67
CA ASN A 14 -8.27 -1.29 -9.08
C ASN A 14 -8.96 -0.16 -9.86
N ASP A 15 -9.79 -0.53 -10.83
CA ASP A 15 -10.47 0.46 -11.69
C ASP A 15 -11.33 1.43 -10.90
N ASP A 16 -12.01 0.97 -9.85
CA ASP A 16 -12.84 1.84 -9.02
C ASP A 16 -12.02 2.90 -8.29
N ILE A 17 -10.79 2.57 -7.89
CA ILE A 17 -9.88 3.53 -7.26
C ILE A 17 -9.39 4.53 -8.29
N ILE A 18 -9.06 4.06 -9.49
CA ILE A 18 -8.66 4.93 -10.60
C ILE A 18 -9.77 5.93 -10.90
N ASP A 19 -11.01 5.46 -10.99
CA ASP A 19 -12.16 6.33 -11.28
C ASP A 19 -12.40 7.32 -10.15
N LYS A 20 -12.37 6.84 -8.90
CA LYS A 20 -12.68 7.69 -7.74
C LYS A 20 -11.71 8.86 -7.61
N TYR A 21 -10.42 8.62 -7.86
CA TYR A 21 -9.38 9.62 -7.64
C TYR A 21 -8.79 10.18 -8.92
N ASN A 22 -9.38 9.84 -10.08
CA ASN A 22 -8.94 10.33 -11.39
C ASN A 22 -7.45 9.99 -11.64
N LEU A 23 -7.11 8.73 -11.48
CA LEU A 23 -5.74 8.25 -11.59
C LEU A 23 -5.50 7.50 -12.91
N TYR A 24 -6.14 7.96 -14.00
CA TYR A 24 -6.10 7.25 -15.29
C TYR A 24 -4.71 7.08 -15.87
N GLU A 25 -3.79 7.98 -15.55
CA GLU A 25 -2.41 7.90 -16.01
C GLU A 25 -1.65 6.73 -15.42
N TYR A 26 -2.16 6.14 -14.32
CA TYR A 26 -1.56 4.96 -13.68
C TYR A 26 -2.23 3.66 -14.08
N LYS A 27 -3.25 3.73 -14.94
CA LYS A 27 -3.98 2.53 -15.37
C LYS A 27 -3.05 1.57 -16.09
N ASN A 28 -3.18 0.28 -15.78
CA ASN A 28 -2.38 -0.80 -16.36
C ASN A 28 -0.88 -0.73 -16.03
N ARG A 29 -0.50 0.12 -15.08
CA ARG A 29 0.89 0.19 -14.60
C ARG A 29 1.02 -0.64 -13.32
N PRO A 30 2.05 -1.48 -13.20
CA PRO A 30 2.17 -2.37 -12.05
C PRO A 30 2.55 -1.63 -10.78
N ILE A 31 2.17 -2.21 -9.65
CA ILE A 31 2.70 -1.85 -8.34
C ILE A 31 3.74 -2.92 -8.01
N VAL A 32 4.95 -2.50 -7.65
CA VAL A 32 6.04 -3.43 -7.40
C VAL A 32 6.48 -3.38 -5.94
N GLN A 33 7.10 -4.47 -5.51
CA GLN A 33 7.69 -4.59 -4.19
C GLN A 33 9.16 -4.92 -4.35
N SER A 34 10.02 -4.12 -3.71
CA SER A 34 11.44 -4.41 -3.66
C SER A 34 11.70 -5.62 -2.78
N LEU A 35 12.69 -6.45 -3.16
CA LEU A 35 13.05 -7.60 -2.34
C LEU A 35 13.64 -7.20 -0.99
N ASP A 36 14.10 -5.95 -0.84
CA ASP A 36 14.61 -5.44 0.43
C ASP A 36 13.54 -4.73 1.26
N LEU A 37 12.27 -4.82 0.86
CA LEU A 37 11.17 -4.19 1.61
C LEU A 37 11.17 -4.62 3.07
N TYR A 38 11.42 -5.91 3.34
CA TYR A 38 11.44 -6.41 4.71
C TYR A 38 12.39 -5.60 5.59
N VAL A 39 13.56 -5.29 5.06
CA VAL A 39 14.58 -4.52 5.81
C VAL A 39 14.04 -3.14 6.16
N HIS A 40 13.33 -2.51 5.22
CA HIS A 40 12.80 -1.16 5.43
C HIS A 40 11.68 -1.11 6.45
N ILE A 41 10.90 -2.17 6.58
CA ILE A 41 9.72 -2.18 7.44
C ILE A 41 9.90 -3.00 8.72
N GLU A 42 11.02 -3.68 8.91
CA GLU A 42 11.24 -4.51 10.11
C GLU A 42 11.19 -3.68 11.40
N LYS A 43 11.44 -2.38 11.32
CA LYS A 43 11.30 -1.48 12.47
C LYS A 43 9.87 -1.44 13.02
N HIS A 44 8.88 -1.83 12.21
CA HIS A 44 7.48 -1.86 12.61
C HIS A 44 7.04 -3.19 13.20
N ILE A 45 7.92 -4.22 13.22
CA ILE A 45 7.55 -5.54 13.75
C ILE A 45 7.01 -5.44 15.16
N LYS A 46 7.66 -4.64 16.00
CA LYS A 46 7.26 -4.46 17.40
C LYS A 46 5.87 -3.83 17.57
N ASP A 47 5.37 -3.18 16.53
CA ASP A 47 4.08 -2.51 16.57
C ASP A 47 2.94 -3.46 16.24
N PHE A 48 3.23 -4.64 15.68
CA PHE A 48 2.26 -5.68 15.41
C PHE A 48 2.00 -6.50 16.68
N LYS A 49 0.86 -7.18 16.71
CA LYS A 49 0.50 -8.03 17.86
C LYS A 49 1.51 -9.13 18.09
N SER A 50 2.15 -9.62 17.03
CA SER A 50 3.15 -10.69 17.09
C SER A 50 3.98 -10.67 15.83
N VAL A 51 5.13 -11.38 15.88
CA VAL A 51 5.94 -11.59 14.68
C VAL A 51 5.16 -12.36 13.62
N ASP A 52 4.32 -13.30 14.05
CA ASP A 52 3.48 -14.06 13.12
C ASP A 52 2.51 -13.15 12.38
N SER A 53 1.91 -12.19 13.07
CA SER A 53 1.01 -11.22 12.44
C SER A 53 1.76 -10.37 11.41
N PHE A 54 2.97 -9.92 11.74
CA PHE A 54 3.81 -9.18 10.82
C PHE A 54 4.09 -10.02 9.56
N ASN A 55 4.56 -11.25 9.75
CA ASN A 55 4.90 -12.14 8.64
C ASN A 55 3.67 -12.46 7.79
N TYR A 56 2.53 -12.67 8.41
CA TYR A 56 1.28 -12.91 7.70
C TYR A 56 0.91 -11.72 6.82
N THR A 57 1.05 -10.52 7.35
CA THR A 57 0.77 -9.28 6.60
C THR A 57 1.68 -9.18 5.38
N ILE A 58 2.98 -9.37 5.57
CA ILE A 58 3.95 -9.27 4.48
C ILE A 58 3.65 -10.30 3.38
N SER A 59 3.24 -11.50 3.77
CA SER A 59 2.92 -12.56 2.82
C SER A 59 1.63 -12.30 2.04
N ASN A 60 0.81 -11.34 2.48
CA ASN A 60 -0.49 -11.07 1.89
C ASN A 60 -0.60 -9.68 1.28
N ILE A 61 0.52 -9.03 0.97
CA ILE A 61 0.50 -7.69 0.38
C ILE A 61 -0.29 -7.68 -0.94
N ASN A 62 -0.10 -8.70 -1.79
CA ASN A 62 -0.83 -8.77 -3.05
C ASN A 62 -2.35 -8.84 -2.85
N GLU A 63 -2.81 -9.56 -1.82
CA GLU A 63 -4.23 -9.62 -1.51
C GLU A 63 -4.74 -8.26 -1.01
N ILE A 64 -3.94 -7.57 -0.19
CA ILE A 64 -4.32 -6.25 0.32
C ILE A 64 -4.51 -5.28 -0.85
N ILE A 65 -3.61 -5.31 -1.83
CA ILE A 65 -3.71 -4.45 -3.01
C ILE A 65 -4.94 -4.83 -3.86
N ARG A 66 -5.22 -6.13 -4.01
CA ARG A 66 -6.32 -6.61 -4.83
C ARG A 66 -7.69 -6.40 -4.18
N GLU A 67 -7.77 -6.64 -2.88
CA GLU A 67 -9.04 -6.62 -2.14
C GLU A 67 -8.92 -5.84 -0.83
N PRO A 68 -8.64 -4.53 -0.89
CA PRO A 68 -8.56 -3.73 0.32
C PRO A 68 -9.94 -3.50 0.92
N MET A 69 -9.98 -3.22 2.22
CA MET A 69 -11.20 -2.76 2.88
C MET A 69 -11.60 -1.39 2.35
N PHE A 70 -10.63 -0.50 2.21
CA PHE A 70 -10.79 0.78 1.51
C PHE A 70 -9.42 1.34 1.19
N VAL A 71 -9.39 2.34 0.28
CA VAL A 71 -8.15 3.01 -0.13
C VAL A 71 -8.37 4.51 -0.03
N TYR A 72 -7.39 5.21 0.53
CA TYR A 72 -7.39 6.66 0.60
C TYR A 72 -6.22 7.22 -0.19
N TYR A 73 -6.46 8.23 -1.02
CA TYR A 73 -5.41 8.87 -1.81
C TYR A 73 -4.92 10.14 -1.10
N GLU A 74 -3.65 10.13 -0.69
CA GLU A 74 -2.96 11.32 -0.18
C GLU A 74 -2.35 12.05 -1.36
N LYS A 75 -3.10 13.02 -1.90
CA LYS A 75 -2.70 13.73 -3.10
C LYS A 75 -1.36 14.44 -2.96
N ASP A 76 -1.13 15.09 -1.83
CA ASP A 76 0.09 15.86 -1.59
C ASP A 76 1.34 15.00 -1.61
N ARG A 77 1.22 13.75 -1.21
CA ARG A 77 2.34 12.80 -1.17
C ARG A 77 2.34 11.84 -2.34
N LYS A 78 1.33 11.92 -3.20
CA LYS A 78 1.12 10.99 -4.31
C LYS A 78 1.19 9.55 -3.83
N SER A 79 0.45 9.27 -2.76
CA SER A 79 0.45 7.96 -2.13
C SER A 79 -0.97 7.42 -2.00
N LEU A 80 -1.13 6.12 -2.24
CA LEU A 80 -2.36 5.41 -1.95
C LEU A 80 -2.17 4.64 -0.64
N LEU A 81 -3.11 4.79 0.27
CA LEU A 81 -3.10 4.10 1.56
C LEU A 81 -4.16 3.00 1.50
N TYR A 82 -3.69 1.76 1.48
CA TYR A 82 -4.55 0.57 1.42
C TYR A 82 -4.76 0.04 2.83
N TYR A 83 -6.01 -0.03 3.27
CA TYR A 83 -6.36 -0.51 4.60
C TYR A 83 -7.04 -1.85 4.52
N LYS A 84 -6.66 -2.76 5.40
CA LYS A 84 -7.30 -4.07 5.49
C LYS A 84 -7.19 -4.62 6.91
N LYS A 85 -8.19 -5.40 7.31
CA LYS A 85 -8.18 -6.10 8.60
C LYS A 85 -7.67 -7.51 8.36
N LEU A 86 -6.51 -7.81 8.92
CA LEU A 86 -5.93 -9.14 8.96
C LEU A 86 -5.87 -9.57 10.42
N LEU A 87 -4.75 -10.16 10.86
CA LEU A 87 -4.54 -10.42 12.29
C LEU A 87 -4.40 -9.10 13.06
N ASP A 88 -3.73 -8.13 12.44
CA ASP A 88 -3.78 -6.73 12.82
C ASP A 88 -4.57 -5.97 11.75
N ASN A 89 -5.07 -4.80 12.11
CA ASN A 89 -5.52 -3.83 11.10
C ASN A 89 -4.27 -3.22 10.49
N VAL A 90 -4.14 -3.23 9.17
CA VAL A 90 -2.90 -2.80 8.53
C VAL A 90 -3.13 -1.74 7.48
N CYS A 91 -2.08 -0.95 7.24
CA CYS A 91 -2.02 0.02 6.15
C CYS A 91 -0.80 -0.31 5.30
N VAL A 92 -1.03 -0.44 3.99
CA VAL A 92 0.04 -0.58 3.00
C VAL A 92 0.09 0.73 2.22
N VAL A 93 1.25 1.37 2.20
CA VAL A 93 1.46 2.63 1.51
C VAL A 93 2.08 2.36 0.15
N VAL A 94 1.37 2.78 -0.91
CA VAL A 94 1.86 2.68 -2.29
C VAL A 94 2.24 4.07 -2.77
N LYS A 95 3.50 4.26 -3.12
CA LYS A 95 3.98 5.53 -3.69
C LYS A 95 3.78 5.47 -5.19
N LEU A 96 3.08 6.47 -5.73
CA LEU A 96 2.78 6.51 -7.16
C LEU A 96 3.94 7.12 -7.96
N LYS A 97 4.28 6.50 -9.08
CA LYS A 97 5.33 6.95 -9.98
C LYS A 97 4.86 6.87 -11.43
N LEU A 98 5.19 7.89 -12.22
CA LEU A 98 4.85 7.96 -13.63
C LEU A 98 6.07 7.98 -14.55
N ARG A 99 7.25 8.16 -13.99
CA ARG A 99 8.45 8.28 -14.81
C ARG A 99 8.76 6.99 -15.55
N GLU A 100 9.29 7.13 -16.75
CA GLU A 100 9.82 6.01 -17.51
C GLU A 100 10.81 5.23 -16.64
N ASN A 101 10.70 3.90 -16.66
CA ASN A 101 11.52 2.99 -15.85
C ASN A 101 11.29 3.09 -14.34
N LYS A 102 10.23 3.78 -13.91
CA LYS A 102 9.85 3.86 -12.50
C LYS A 102 8.43 3.38 -12.34
N ASP A 103 8.24 2.36 -11.55
CA ASP A 103 6.92 1.84 -11.22
C ASP A 103 6.49 2.35 -9.85
N SER A 104 5.17 2.43 -9.64
CA SER A 104 4.62 2.64 -8.30
C SER A 104 5.08 1.48 -7.42
N TYR A 105 5.34 1.75 -6.14
CA TYR A 105 5.97 0.75 -5.29
C TYR A 105 5.44 0.79 -3.86
N ILE A 106 5.59 -0.33 -3.17
CA ILE A 106 5.26 -0.43 -1.75
C ILE A 106 6.31 0.35 -0.95
N ALA A 107 5.88 1.44 -0.33
CA ALA A 107 6.78 2.31 0.43
C ALA A 107 6.83 1.94 1.91
N SER A 108 5.72 1.44 2.46
CA SER A 108 5.67 1.05 3.87
C SER A 108 4.49 0.13 4.16
N VAL A 109 4.59 -0.60 5.26
CA VAL A 109 3.52 -1.45 5.78
C VAL A 109 3.57 -1.31 7.30
N TYR A 110 2.44 -0.98 7.92
CA TYR A 110 2.40 -0.84 9.38
C TYR A 110 0.99 -1.12 9.91
N PRO A 111 0.89 -1.49 11.20
CA PRO A 111 -0.42 -1.71 11.80
C PRO A 111 -1.05 -0.37 12.19
N VAL A 112 -2.38 -0.34 12.21
CA VAL A 112 -3.13 0.87 12.57
C VAL A 112 -4.22 0.49 13.58
N SER A 113 -4.63 1.47 14.40
CA SER A 113 -5.70 1.27 15.37
C SER A 113 -7.08 1.32 14.69
N GLU A 114 -8.08 0.75 15.37
CA GLU A 114 -9.47 0.90 14.93
C GLU A 114 -9.86 2.36 14.84
N TYR A 115 -9.42 3.16 15.80
CA TYR A 115 -9.69 4.60 15.80
C TYR A 115 -9.16 5.26 14.52
N LYS A 116 -7.93 4.92 14.13
CA LYS A 116 -7.32 5.47 12.92
C LYS A 116 -8.10 5.06 11.67
N ILE A 117 -8.53 3.79 11.61
CA ILE A 117 -9.32 3.31 10.48
C ILE A 117 -10.63 4.09 10.37
N GLN A 118 -11.34 4.28 11.48
CA GLN A 118 -12.59 5.03 11.47
C GLN A 118 -12.39 6.47 11.03
N LYS A 119 -11.33 7.10 11.51
CA LYS A 119 -10.99 8.47 11.09
C LYS A 119 -10.72 8.54 9.59
N MET A 120 -10.02 7.58 9.03
CA MET A 120 -9.71 7.57 7.60
C MET A 120 -10.95 7.29 6.75
N ILE A 121 -11.84 6.42 7.20
CA ILE A 121 -13.10 6.17 6.51
C ILE A 121 -13.93 7.45 6.46
N GLU A 122 -14.08 8.13 7.59
CA GLU A 122 -14.82 9.40 7.64
C GLU A 122 -14.21 10.43 6.70
N LYS A 123 -12.89 10.54 6.70
CA LYS A 123 -12.17 11.47 5.84
C LYS A 123 -12.40 11.17 4.37
N SER A 124 -12.46 9.88 4.00
CA SER A 124 -12.67 9.50 2.60
C SER A 124 -14.07 9.85 2.11
N TYR A 125 -15.07 9.80 2.98
CA TYR A 125 -16.45 10.18 2.62
C TYR A 125 -16.62 11.69 2.53
N LEU A 126 -15.91 12.44 3.35
CA LEU A 126 -16.06 13.90 3.39
C LEU A 126 -15.34 14.61 2.24
N LYS A 127 -14.54 13.92 1.48
CA LYS A 127 -13.73 14.53 0.41
C LYS A 127 -14.33 14.42 -0.98
N ASP A 128 -15.54 14.16 -1.10
CA ASP A 128 -16.18 14.12 -2.42
C ASP A 128 -16.38 15.53 -2.98
#